data_a75346234a10a294844bb37387d8cdec
#
_entry.id   a75346234a10a294844bb37387d8cdec
#
_cell.length_a   1.000
_cell.length_b   1.000
_cell.length_c   1.000
_cell.angle_alpha   90.00
_cell.angle_beta   90.00
_cell.angle_gamma   90.00
#
_symmetry.space_group_name_H-M   'P 1'
#
loop_
_entity.id
_entity.type
_entity.pdbx_description
1 polymer ?
#
loop_
_entity_poly.entity_id
_entity_poly.type
_entity_poly.pdbx_seq_one_letter_code
_entity_poly.pdbx_strand_id
1 'polypeptide(L)'
;NDGSYGTLFDAAHMKWPFPVKMYRGEGDDAHEVEGPLKPYRFYGPTCDSIDHMPGPFWLPEDIREGDYVEIGMLGAYGVAMNTRFNGFGDAETIQVNDAPMASMFGLAKRSISVPKSDTANVVKLSRARGKKRRRK
;
A
#
# COMPACT_ATOMS: atom_id res chain seq x y z
N ASN A 1 -8.27 1.66 2.84
CA ASN A 1 -8.92 0.92 3.95
C ASN A 1 -8.08 -0.29 4.35
N ASP A 2 -6.96 -0.04 5.04
CA ASP A 2 -6.03 -1.06 5.50
C ASP A 2 -5.57 -0.74 6.93
N GLY A 3 -5.04 -1.73 7.63
CA GLY A 3 -4.63 -1.59 9.02
C GLY A 3 -3.88 -2.79 9.55
N SER A 4 -3.83 -2.91 10.89
CA SER A 4 -3.13 -4.01 11.55
C SER A 4 -3.74 -5.39 11.29
N TYR A 5 -5.00 -5.46 10.93
CA TYR A 5 -5.69 -6.69 10.49
C TYR A 5 -5.57 -6.95 9.00
N GLY A 6 -5.02 -6.01 8.25
CA GLY A 6 -4.73 -6.08 6.83
C GLY A 6 -3.26 -6.30 6.56
N THR A 7 -2.71 -5.52 5.63
CA THR A 7 -1.31 -5.65 5.19
C THR A 7 -0.31 -4.96 6.13
N LEU A 8 -0.77 -4.20 7.14
CA LEU A 8 0.06 -3.38 8.02
C LEU A 8 0.33 -4.03 9.40
N PHE A 9 0.21 -5.34 9.50
CA PHE A 9 0.47 -6.07 10.74
C PHE A 9 1.85 -5.73 11.34
N ASP A 10 2.91 -5.74 10.54
CA ASP A 10 4.27 -5.45 10.99
C ASP A 10 4.44 -3.99 11.43
N ALA A 11 3.75 -3.06 10.78
CA ALA A 11 3.75 -1.65 11.19
C ALA A 11 3.15 -1.45 12.59
N ALA A 12 2.13 -2.23 12.93
CA ALA A 12 1.45 -2.16 14.21
C ALA A 12 2.24 -2.88 15.32
N HIS A 13 2.61 -4.14 15.09
CA HIS A 13 3.16 -5.01 16.12
C HIS A 13 4.67 -4.88 16.27
N MET A 14 5.41 -4.76 15.17
CA MET A 14 6.86 -4.58 15.15
C MET A 14 7.25 -3.11 15.20
N LYS A 15 6.27 -2.19 15.07
CA LYS A 15 6.47 -0.74 15.04
C LYS A 15 7.42 -0.29 13.92
N TRP A 16 7.36 -0.97 12.79
CA TRP A 16 8.20 -0.64 11.65
C TRP A 16 7.67 0.62 10.93
N PRO A 17 8.51 1.67 10.79
CA PRO A 17 8.15 2.88 10.08
C PRO A 17 8.38 2.69 8.58
N PHE A 18 7.49 1.97 7.90
CA PHE A 18 7.58 1.75 6.47
C PHE A 18 7.70 3.08 5.69
N PRO A 19 8.43 3.11 4.57
CA PRO A 19 8.48 4.29 3.73
C PRO A 19 7.10 4.56 3.13
N VAL A 20 6.74 5.84 3.10
CA VAL A 20 5.43 6.28 2.62
C VAL A 20 5.55 7.43 1.63
N LYS A 21 4.59 7.52 0.72
CA LYS A 21 4.37 8.64 -0.18
C LYS A 21 2.88 8.98 -0.19
N MET A 22 2.56 10.21 -0.54
CA MET A 22 1.18 10.67 -0.64
C MET A 22 0.85 11.05 -2.07
N TYR A 23 -0.30 10.59 -2.54
CA TYR A 23 -0.83 10.90 -3.86
C TYR A 23 -2.19 11.56 -3.75
N ARG A 24 -2.48 12.49 -4.65
CA ARG A 24 -3.76 13.19 -4.77
C ARG A 24 -4.27 13.10 -6.20
N GLY A 25 -5.58 13.00 -6.36
CA GLY A 25 -6.23 12.85 -7.66
C GLY A 25 -6.51 11.38 -8.01
N GLU A 26 -7.14 11.17 -9.15
CA GLU A 26 -7.51 9.85 -9.66
C GLU A 26 -7.11 9.70 -11.14
N GLY A 27 -6.85 8.49 -11.58
CA GLY A 27 -6.50 8.19 -12.95
C GLY A 27 -5.28 8.99 -13.45
N ASP A 28 -5.43 9.66 -14.58
CA ASP A 28 -4.35 10.43 -15.21
C ASP A 28 -4.01 11.73 -14.45
N ASP A 29 -4.89 12.18 -13.56
CA ASP A 29 -4.67 13.37 -12.72
C ASP A 29 -3.94 13.04 -11.40
N ALA A 30 -3.70 11.78 -11.12
CA ALA A 30 -3.00 11.36 -9.90
C ALA A 30 -1.55 11.83 -9.91
N HIS A 31 -1.14 12.51 -8.84
CA HIS A 31 0.22 13.04 -8.69
C HIS A 31 0.74 12.88 -7.26
N GLU A 32 2.04 12.72 -7.10
CA GLU A 32 2.69 12.72 -5.79
C GLU A 32 2.60 14.12 -5.17
N VAL A 33 2.17 14.21 -3.92
CA VAL A 33 2.10 15.46 -3.18
C VAL A 33 3.42 15.68 -2.46
N GLU A 34 4.06 16.81 -2.75
CA GLU A 34 5.32 17.22 -2.12
C GLU A 34 5.08 18.36 -1.12
N GLY A 35 5.93 18.48 -0.12
CA GLY A 35 5.86 19.58 0.85
C GLY A 35 6.62 19.30 2.14
N PRO A 36 6.55 20.22 3.12
CA PRO A 36 7.11 20.02 4.44
C PRO A 36 6.53 18.77 5.09
N LEU A 37 7.39 17.89 5.61
CA LEU A 37 6.99 16.62 6.20
C LEU A 37 6.68 16.78 7.69
N LYS A 38 5.60 16.13 8.13
CA LYS A 38 5.23 15.96 9.54
C LYS A 38 5.11 14.47 9.88
N PRO A 39 5.30 14.10 11.15
CA PRO A 39 5.11 12.74 11.61
C PRO A 39 3.62 12.45 11.83
N TYR A 40 3.16 11.36 11.24
CA TYR A 40 1.80 10.85 11.38
C TYR A 40 1.81 9.44 11.98
N ARG A 41 0.66 9.03 12.49
CA ARG A 41 0.31 7.66 12.85
C ARG A 41 -0.94 7.27 12.08
N PHE A 42 -1.11 5.99 11.82
CA PHE A 42 -2.29 5.50 11.12
C PHE A 42 -3.21 4.77 12.08
N TYR A 43 -4.49 4.87 11.82
CA TYR A 43 -5.52 4.05 12.41
C TYR A 43 -6.18 3.27 11.27
N GLY A 44 -6.33 1.96 11.47
CA GLY A 44 -7.00 1.12 10.50
C GLY A 44 -8.52 1.31 10.51
N PRO A 45 -9.22 0.65 9.57
CA PRO A 45 -10.65 0.85 9.37
C PRO A 45 -11.53 0.15 10.41
N THR A 46 -10.97 -0.70 11.27
CA THR A 46 -11.75 -1.44 12.25
C THR A 46 -12.04 -0.59 13.49
N CYS A 47 -13.05 -0.98 14.26
CA CYS A 47 -13.36 -0.31 15.53
C CYS A 47 -12.49 -0.78 16.71
N ASP A 48 -11.49 -1.64 16.44
CA ASP A 48 -10.60 -2.15 17.48
C ASP A 48 -9.47 -1.15 17.78
N SER A 49 -9.23 -0.88 19.04
CA SER A 49 -8.19 0.05 19.50
C SER A 49 -6.75 -0.42 19.18
N ILE A 50 -6.55 -1.71 18.93
CA ILE A 50 -5.25 -2.23 18.49
C ILE A 50 -4.99 -2.02 16.99
N ASP A 51 -6.01 -1.62 16.22
CA ASP A 51 -5.85 -1.29 14.81
C ASP A 51 -5.17 0.07 14.63
N HIS A 52 -3.95 0.14 15.13
CA HIS A 52 -3.17 1.36 15.23
C HIS A 52 -1.70 1.11 14.92
N MET A 53 -1.18 1.84 13.97
CA MET A 53 0.21 1.83 13.54
C MET A 53 0.90 3.11 14.04
N PRO A 54 1.77 3.01 15.09
CA PRO A 54 2.29 4.19 15.77
C PRO A 54 3.25 5.06 14.94
N GLY A 55 3.84 4.54 13.90
CA GLY A 55 4.78 5.25 13.04
C GLY A 55 6.11 5.56 13.75
N PRO A 56 6.75 6.74 13.49
CA PRO A 56 6.23 7.85 12.68
C PRO A 56 6.26 7.58 11.17
N PHE A 57 5.17 7.93 10.50
CA PHE A 57 5.10 7.98 9.04
C PHE A 57 5.23 9.43 8.61
N TRP A 58 6.24 9.73 7.81
CA TRP A 58 6.55 11.11 7.40
C TRP A 58 5.82 11.45 6.11
N LEU A 59 4.79 12.27 6.19
CA LEU A 59 3.96 12.70 5.07
C LEU A 59 3.89 14.23 4.99
N PRO A 60 3.57 14.80 3.82
CA PRO A 60 3.33 16.23 3.67
C PRO A 60 2.29 16.75 4.65
N GLU A 61 2.51 17.96 5.18
CA GLU A 61 1.59 18.56 6.15
C GLU A 61 0.21 18.91 5.57
N ASP A 62 0.09 19.01 4.24
CA ASP A 62 -1.15 19.32 3.51
C ASP A 62 -1.99 18.04 3.23
N ILE A 63 -1.94 17.05 4.11
CA ILE A 63 -2.78 15.85 3.97
C ILE A 63 -4.26 16.20 4.09
N ARG A 64 -5.09 15.65 3.21
CA ARG A 64 -6.53 15.89 3.10
C ARG A 64 -7.30 14.59 3.01
N GLU A 65 -8.56 14.64 3.35
CA GLU A 65 -9.49 13.55 3.08
C GLU A 65 -9.55 13.28 1.56
N GLY A 66 -9.48 12.01 1.19
CA GLY A 66 -9.41 11.58 -0.21
C GLY A 66 -8.00 11.40 -0.77
N ASP A 67 -6.96 11.81 -0.03
CA ASP A 67 -5.58 11.48 -0.43
C ASP A 67 -5.29 9.99 -0.25
N TYR A 68 -4.41 9.47 -1.11
CA TYR A 68 -3.92 8.09 -1.06
C TYR A 68 -2.53 8.04 -0.45
N VAL A 69 -2.29 7.05 0.39
CA VAL A 69 -0.96 6.79 0.94
C VAL A 69 -0.42 5.50 0.35
N GLU A 70 0.65 5.61 -0.41
CA GLU A 70 1.44 4.46 -0.85
C GLU A 70 2.39 4.05 0.28
N ILE A 71 2.40 2.77 0.63
CA ILE A 71 3.27 2.20 1.66
C ILE A 71 4.17 1.17 1.02
N GLY A 72 5.46 1.45 1.02
CA GLY A 72 6.46 0.59 0.40
C GLY A 72 6.99 -0.49 1.33
N MET A 73 7.73 -1.44 0.74
CA MET A 73 8.51 -2.46 1.44
C MET A 73 7.72 -3.44 2.32
N LEU A 74 6.41 -3.58 2.11
CA LEU A 74 5.60 -4.55 2.85
C LEU A 74 6.02 -6.00 2.60
N GLY A 75 6.60 -6.28 1.42
CA GLY A 75 7.11 -7.60 1.08
C GLY A 75 6.03 -8.68 1.03
N ALA A 76 6.44 -9.94 1.11
CA ALA A 76 5.53 -11.09 1.03
C ALA A 76 4.57 -11.16 2.24
N TYR A 77 4.98 -10.69 3.39
CA TYR A 77 4.15 -10.72 4.61
C TYR A 77 2.98 -9.75 4.56
N GLY A 78 3.08 -8.62 3.86
CA GLY A 78 1.97 -7.70 3.70
C GLY A 78 0.70 -8.40 3.20
N VAL A 79 0.80 -9.18 2.13
CA VAL A 79 -0.35 -9.94 1.60
C VAL A 79 -0.67 -11.18 2.41
N ALA A 80 0.36 -11.92 2.88
CA ALA A 80 0.17 -13.19 3.60
C ALA A 80 -0.49 -13.01 4.98
N MET A 81 -0.31 -11.87 5.62
CA MET A 81 -0.89 -11.53 6.92
C MET A 81 -2.26 -10.86 6.81
N ASN A 82 -2.70 -10.51 5.60
CA ASN A 82 -3.98 -9.87 5.39
C ASN A 82 -5.13 -10.78 5.82
N THR A 83 -6.03 -10.23 6.65
CA THR A 83 -7.26 -10.90 7.08
C THR A 83 -8.47 -10.24 6.46
N ARG A 84 -9.64 -10.87 6.60
CA ARG A 84 -10.92 -10.27 6.22
C ARG A 84 -11.73 -9.83 7.45
N PHE A 85 -11.03 -9.49 8.51
CA PHE A 85 -11.68 -9.03 9.73
C PHE A 85 -12.59 -7.82 9.46
N ASN A 86 -13.79 -7.84 9.99
CA ASN A 86 -14.85 -6.84 9.77
C ASN A 86 -15.22 -6.59 8.30
N GLY A 87 -14.90 -7.52 7.39
CA GLY A 87 -15.19 -7.38 5.96
C GLY A 87 -14.23 -6.47 5.18
N PHE A 88 -13.15 -6.02 5.81
CA PHE A 88 -12.05 -5.32 5.13
C PHE A 88 -11.03 -6.30 4.52
N GLY A 89 -10.11 -5.79 3.72
CA GLY A 89 -9.01 -6.58 3.17
C GLY A 89 -9.22 -7.06 1.73
N ASP A 90 -10.28 -6.63 1.05
CA ASP A 90 -10.40 -6.83 -0.39
C ASP A 90 -9.54 -5.78 -1.10
N ALA A 91 -8.49 -6.23 -1.78
CA ALA A 91 -7.58 -5.39 -2.53
C ALA A 91 -7.42 -5.92 -3.96
N GLU A 92 -7.28 -5.01 -4.90
CA GLU A 92 -6.89 -5.32 -6.26
C GLU A 92 -5.36 -5.45 -6.31
N THR A 93 -4.87 -6.49 -6.97
CA THR A 93 -3.43 -6.69 -7.17
C THR A 93 -3.08 -6.32 -8.61
N ILE A 94 -2.21 -5.35 -8.76
CA ILE A 94 -1.67 -4.92 -10.05
C ILE A 94 -0.15 -5.05 -10.04
N GLN A 95 0.43 -5.35 -11.20
CA GLN A 95 1.87 -5.35 -11.38
C GLN A 95 2.31 -3.99 -11.92
N VAL A 96 3.27 -3.38 -11.25
CA VAL A 96 3.88 -2.10 -11.65
C VAL A 96 5.36 -2.29 -11.99
N ASN A 97 5.90 -1.40 -12.82
CA ASN A 97 7.31 -1.43 -13.28
C ASN A 97 8.12 -0.24 -12.79
N ASP A 98 7.59 0.51 -11.86
CA ASP A 98 8.27 1.65 -11.24
C ASP A 98 9.35 1.19 -10.24
N ALA A 99 10.24 2.11 -9.91
CA ALA A 99 11.29 1.83 -8.93
C ALA A 99 10.68 1.66 -7.54
N PRO A 100 11.12 0.64 -6.76
CA PRO A 100 10.64 0.46 -5.40
C PRO A 100 11.01 1.66 -4.54
N MET A 101 10.19 1.96 -3.52
CA MET A 101 10.49 2.99 -2.55
C MET A 101 11.83 2.75 -1.84
N ALA A 102 12.44 3.84 -1.39
CA ALA A 102 13.67 3.79 -0.61
C ALA A 102 13.49 2.95 0.66
N SER A 103 14.59 2.36 1.11
CA SER A 103 14.63 1.57 2.34
C SER A 103 14.15 2.36 3.56
N MET A 104 13.44 1.69 4.49
CA MET A 104 13.10 2.20 5.81
C MET A 104 14.30 2.77 6.59
N PHE A 105 15.49 2.32 6.29
CA PHE A 105 16.71 2.67 7.02
C PHE A 105 17.47 3.86 6.42
N GLY A 106 16.84 4.62 5.55
CA GLY A 106 17.44 5.81 4.96
C GLY A 106 18.71 5.52 4.14
N LEU A 107 18.88 4.29 3.69
CA LEU A 107 19.97 3.93 2.80
C LEU A 107 19.85 4.79 1.55
N ALA A 108 20.88 5.61 1.31
CA ALA A 108 20.95 6.54 0.20
C ALA A 108 20.46 5.90 -1.08
N LYS A 109 19.71 6.65 -1.87
CA LYS A 109 19.21 6.27 -3.21
C LYS A 109 20.34 5.62 -4.02
N ARG A 110 20.54 4.33 -3.89
CA ARG A 110 21.25 3.56 -4.89
C ARG A 110 20.29 3.51 -6.07
N SER A 111 20.65 4.17 -7.14
CA SER A 111 19.98 4.00 -8.42
C SER A 111 20.08 2.52 -8.81
N ILE A 112 19.09 1.74 -8.45
CA ILE A 112 18.92 0.41 -9.00
C ILE A 112 18.44 0.67 -10.42
N SER A 113 19.36 0.58 -11.39
CA SER A 113 18.96 0.55 -12.78
C SER A 113 18.19 -0.75 -13.01
N VAL A 114 16.88 -0.66 -12.98
CA VAL A 114 16.01 -1.75 -13.43
C VAL A 114 16.28 -1.93 -14.92
N PRO A 115 16.70 -3.12 -15.38
CA PRO A 115 16.82 -3.37 -16.81
C PRO A 115 15.44 -3.06 -17.42
N LYS A 116 15.41 -2.24 -18.46
CA LYS A 116 14.20 -2.06 -19.26
C LYS A 116 13.82 -3.42 -19.81
N SER A 117 12.91 -4.14 -19.16
CA SER A 117 12.31 -5.33 -19.75
C SER A 117 11.46 -4.86 -20.93
N ASP A 118 11.69 -5.48 -22.09
CA ASP A 118 10.86 -5.27 -23.28
C ASP A 118 9.38 -5.38 -22.90
N THR A 119 8.62 -4.37 -23.27
CA THR A 119 7.21 -4.15 -22.95
C THR A 119 6.25 -5.14 -23.64
N ALA A 120 6.65 -6.40 -23.80
CA ALA A 120 5.92 -7.36 -24.64
C ALA A 120 5.01 -8.35 -23.91
N ASN A 121 4.95 -8.38 -22.58
CA ASN A 121 4.12 -9.37 -21.89
C ASN A 121 3.37 -8.82 -20.66
N VAL A 122 2.42 -7.93 -20.92
CA VAL A 122 1.35 -7.68 -19.94
C VAL A 122 0.32 -8.80 -20.11
N VAL A 123 0.41 -9.85 -19.31
CA VAL A 123 -0.63 -10.88 -19.23
C VAL A 123 -1.79 -10.30 -18.42
N LYS A 124 -2.84 -9.86 -19.12
CA LYS A 124 -4.13 -9.56 -18.46
C LYS A 124 -4.69 -10.86 -17.89
N LEU A 125 -4.64 -11.05 -16.60
CA LEU A 125 -5.38 -12.11 -15.92
C LEU A 125 -6.86 -11.78 -15.98
N SER A 126 -7.56 -12.30 -17.00
CA SER A 126 -9.01 -12.21 -17.09
C SER A 126 -9.63 -13.06 -15.97
N ARG A 127 -10.46 -12.45 -15.13
CA ARG A 127 -11.30 -13.15 -14.15
C ARG A 127 -12.09 -14.27 -14.84
N ALA A 128 -11.81 -15.51 -14.51
CA ALA A 128 -12.68 -16.63 -14.87
C ALA A 128 -14.04 -16.42 -14.18
N ARG A 129 -15.05 -15.99 -14.94
CA ARG A 129 -16.44 -15.91 -14.46
C ARG A 129 -16.90 -17.32 -14.12
N GLY A 130 -17.01 -17.63 -12.83
CA GLY A 130 -17.60 -18.88 -12.36
C GLY A 130 -19.02 -19.04 -12.89
N LYS A 131 -19.26 -20.09 -13.70
CA LYS A 131 -20.59 -20.48 -14.15
C LYS A 131 -21.43 -20.81 -12.91
N LYS A 132 -22.46 -20.01 -12.64
CA LYS A 132 -23.53 -20.37 -11.70
C LYS A 132 -24.17 -21.69 -12.16
N ARG A 133 -23.93 -22.77 -11.43
CA ARG A 133 -24.70 -24.01 -11.56
C ARG A 133 -26.13 -23.73 -11.09
N ARG A 134 -27.08 -23.67 -12.03
CA ARG A 134 -28.51 -23.77 -11.70
C ARG A 134 -28.77 -25.20 -11.20
N ARG A 135 -29.19 -25.34 -9.95
CA ARG A 135 -29.81 -26.56 -9.47
C ARG A 135 -31.26 -26.58 -10.00
N LYS A 136 -31.62 -27.67 -10.62
CA LYS A 136 -33.02 -28.08 -10.88
C LYS A 136 -33.57 -28.68 -9.59
#